data_74e04a55cdd02c0469bde0277ac20645
#
_entry.id   74e04a55cdd02c0469bde0277ac20645
#
_cell.length_a   1.000
_cell.length_b   1.000
_cell.length_c   1.000
_cell.angle_alpha   90.00
_cell.angle_beta   90.00
_cell.angle_gamma   90.00
#
_symmetry.space_group_name_H-M   'P 1'
#
loop_
_entity.id
_entity.type
_entity.pdbx_description
1 polymer ?
#
loop_
_entity_poly.entity_id
_entity_poly.type
_entity_poly.pdbx_seq_one_letter_code
_entity_poly.pdbx_strand_id
1 'polypeptide(L)'
;MIRPLLLVTVTLAVTACTSVGTQKTPAPDVVYTVSPAAERAEEARVQALRAQPDYSFQGRVAVSKGKNGGSGRIDWVQQGSEYRIQLSAPVTRQSWTLQGDSVQGGARLEGLGDGPRAGDDARQLLLDATGWDIPVNELSDWTRGLVLRGSGESSVERDAEGRPRRMQQAGWLIQYLDWYPALEGSPALPRRIEASREDAKVRLLVDQWGTDAP
;
A
#
# COMPACT_ATOMS: atom_id res chain seq x y z
N MET A 1 -25.71 51.65 -58.55
CA MET A 1 -25.36 50.21 -58.44
C MET A 1 -24.51 50.04 -57.21
N ILE A 2 -25.12 49.68 -56.07
CA ILE A 2 -24.46 49.52 -54.75
C ILE A 2 -24.38 47.99 -54.46
N ARG A 3 -23.16 47.46 -54.40
CA ARG A 3 -22.93 46.04 -54.03
C ARG A 3 -22.82 45.95 -52.50
N PRO A 4 -23.56 45.06 -51.83
CA PRO A 4 -23.38 44.86 -50.41
C PRO A 4 -22.20 43.90 -50.16
N LEU A 5 -21.30 44.28 -49.27
CA LEU A 5 -20.18 43.52 -48.76
C LEU A 5 -20.69 42.59 -47.65
N LEU A 6 -20.63 41.29 -47.91
CA LEU A 6 -20.98 40.25 -46.92
C LEU A 6 -19.79 40.05 -45.97
N LEU A 7 -19.98 40.43 -44.69
CA LEU A 7 -19.01 40.16 -43.62
C LEU A 7 -19.29 38.76 -43.06
N VAL A 8 -18.37 37.81 -43.32
CA VAL A 8 -18.41 36.47 -42.71
C VAL A 8 -17.65 36.51 -41.40
N THR A 9 -18.37 36.49 -40.30
CA THR A 9 -17.78 36.32 -38.94
C THR A 9 -17.50 34.82 -38.68
N VAL A 10 -16.22 34.47 -38.66
CA VAL A 10 -15.75 33.15 -38.26
C VAL A 10 -15.66 33.14 -36.72
N THR A 11 -16.58 32.45 -36.07
CA THR A 11 -16.52 32.15 -34.62
C THR A 11 -15.58 30.98 -34.36
N LEU A 12 -14.40 31.28 -33.79
CA LEU A 12 -13.49 30.24 -33.27
C LEU A 12 -14.08 29.66 -31.99
N ALA A 13 -14.53 28.42 -32.05
CA ALA A 13 -14.90 27.64 -30.87
C ALA A 13 -13.61 27.13 -30.19
N VAL A 14 -13.22 27.74 -29.06
CA VAL A 14 -12.14 27.25 -28.19
C VAL A 14 -12.69 26.11 -27.39
N THR A 15 -12.39 24.85 -27.76
CA THR A 15 -12.62 23.66 -26.95
C THR A 15 -11.61 23.65 -25.81
N ALA A 16 -12.06 24.10 -24.63
CA ALA A 16 -11.31 23.93 -23.38
C ALA A 16 -11.28 22.45 -23.04
N CYS A 17 -10.13 21.79 -23.23
CA CYS A 17 -9.85 20.49 -22.62
C CYS A 17 -9.76 20.68 -21.11
N THR A 18 -10.86 20.42 -20.40
CA THR A 18 -10.83 20.24 -18.95
C THR A 18 -10.08 18.95 -18.66
N SER A 19 -8.83 19.07 -18.25
CA SER A 19 -8.09 17.97 -17.63
C SER A 19 -8.86 17.58 -16.36
N VAL A 20 -9.49 16.39 -16.38
CA VAL A 20 -10.04 15.75 -15.19
C VAL A 20 -8.86 15.39 -14.30
N GLY A 21 -8.43 16.34 -13.47
CA GLY A 21 -7.49 16.09 -12.41
C GLY A 21 -8.09 15.02 -11.50
N THR A 22 -7.40 13.89 -11.36
CA THR A 22 -7.73 12.87 -10.37
C THR A 22 -7.75 13.55 -9.00
N GLN A 23 -8.92 13.89 -8.50
CA GLN A 23 -9.08 14.47 -7.15
C GLN A 23 -8.57 13.41 -6.17
N LYS A 24 -7.45 13.74 -5.53
CA LYS A 24 -6.89 12.91 -4.47
C LYS A 24 -7.87 12.96 -3.30
N THR A 25 -8.56 11.85 -3.03
CA THR A 25 -9.44 11.74 -1.85
C THR A 25 -8.67 12.20 -0.62
N PRO A 26 -9.17 13.16 0.17
CA PRO A 26 -8.54 13.55 1.42
C PRO A 26 -8.39 12.34 2.34
N ALA A 27 -7.31 12.30 3.11
CA ALA A 27 -7.16 11.24 4.10
C ALA A 27 -8.21 11.42 5.21
N PRO A 28 -8.77 10.34 5.79
CA PRO A 28 -9.69 10.43 6.91
C PRO A 28 -9.08 11.22 8.07
N ASP A 29 -9.91 11.98 8.79
CA ASP A 29 -9.47 12.70 9.97
C ASP A 29 -9.30 11.75 11.16
N VAL A 30 -8.40 12.10 12.09
CA VAL A 30 -8.27 11.43 13.38
C VAL A 30 -9.38 11.91 14.30
N VAL A 31 -10.05 10.97 14.97
CA VAL A 31 -11.03 11.28 16.01
C VAL A 31 -10.50 10.92 17.40
N TYR A 32 -10.84 11.73 18.40
CA TYR A 32 -10.44 11.47 19.80
C TYR A 32 -11.38 10.48 20.51
N THR A 33 -12.60 10.34 20.03
CA THR A 33 -13.59 9.43 20.58
C THR A 33 -14.27 8.69 19.44
N VAL A 34 -14.15 7.38 19.48
CA VAL A 34 -14.83 6.47 18.53
C VAL A 34 -16.17 6.08 19.12
N SER A 35 -17.20 5.98 18.30
CA SER A 35 -18.51 5.51 18.77
C SER A 35 -18.46 4.02 19.13
N PRO A 36 -19.25 3.54 20.14
CA PRO A 36 -19.29 2.11 20.45
C PRO A 36 -19.72 1.20 19.29
N ALA A 37 -20.46 1.73 18.33
CA ALA A 37 -20.81 1.01 17.11
C ALA A 37 -19.60 0.83 16.19
N ALA A 38 -18.80 1.88 16.01
CA ALA A 38 -17.58 1.84 15.20
C ALA A 38 -16.48 0.95 15.85
N GLU A 39 -16.37 0.97 17.18
CA GLU A 39 -15.46 0.06 17.90
C GLU A 39 -15.82 -1.41 17.64
N ARG A 40 -17.09 -1.79 17.80
CA ARG A 40 -17.55 -3.16 17.50
C ARG A 40 -17.34 -3.54 16.03
N ALA A 41 -17.58 -2.61 15.10
CA ALA A 41 -17.36 -2.86 13.68
C ALA A 41 -15.87 -3.12 13.38
N GLU A 42 -14.98 -2.35 14.00
CA GLU A 42 -13.53 -2.56 13.86
C GLU A 42 -13.07 -3.87 14.50
N GLU A 43 -13.59 -4.23 15.69
CA GLU A 43 -13.31 -5.52 16.30
C GLU A 43 -13.73 -6.68 15.39
N ALA A 44 -14.94 -6.61 14.82
CA ALA A 44 -15.43 -7.62 13.87
C ALA A 44 -14.55 -7.69 12.59
N ARG A 45 -14.13 -6.52 12.06
CA ARG A 45 -13.18 -6.45 10.94
C ARG A 45 -11.87 -7.15 11.25
N VAL A 46 -11.27 -6.85 12.41
CA VAL A 46 -10.00 -7.45 12.84
C VAL A 46 -10.14 -8.96 13.01
N GLN A 47 -11.25 -9.44 13.63
CA GLN A 47 -11.52 -10.86 13.78
C GLN A 47 -11.65 -11.56 12.42
N ALA A 48 -12.43 -11.00 11.50
CA ALA A 48 -12.60 -11.56 10.15
C ALA A 48 -11.26 -11.69 9.41
N LEU A 49 -10.43 -10.63 9.43
CA LEU A 49 -9.13 -10.65 8.79
C LEU A 49 -8.14 -11.62 9.44
N ARG A 50 -8.20 -11.80 10.77
CA ARG A 50 -7.37 -12.77 11.48
C ARG A 50 -7.79 -14.21 11.23
N ALA A 51 -9.08 -14.44 10.98
CA ALA A 51 -9.62 -15.77 10.61
C ALA A 51 -9.25 -16.16 9.17
N GLN A 52 -8.92 -15.19 8.32
CA GLN A 52 -8.52 -15.40 6.93
C GLN A 52 -7.08 -14.92 6.73
N PRO A 53 -6.07 -15.77 7.01
CA PRO A 53 -4.66 -15.41 6.86
C PRO A 53 -4.23 -15.30 5.41
N ASP A 54 -4.88 -16.00 4.50
CA ASP A 54 -4.57 -16.03 3.07
C ASP A 54 -5.19 -14.84 2.37
N TYR A 55 -4.38 -14.14 1.59
CA TYR A 55 -4.82 -12.99 0.79
C TYR A 55 -3.82 -12.68 -0.31
N SER A 56 -4.27 -11.93 -1.27
CA SER A 56 -3.37 -11.36 -2.28
C SER A 56 -3.73 -9.90 -2.56
N PHE A 57 -2.80 -9.16 -3.13
CA PHE A 57 -3.10 -7.87 -3.72
C PHE A 57 -2.15 -7.53 -4.85
N GLN A 58 -2.62 -6.68 -5.73
CA GLN A 58 -1.84 -6.02 -6.76
C GLN A 58 -1.87 -4.52 -6.54
N GLY A 59 -0.74 -3.85 -6.85
CA GLY A 59 -0.68 -2.43 -6.62
C GLY A 59 0.60 -1.77 -7.13
N ARG A 60 0.84 -0.60 -6.58
CA ARG A 60 2.01 0.22 -6.88
C ARG A 60 2.72 0.58 -5.59
N VAL A 61 4.03 0.41 -5.58
CA VAL A 61 4.86 0.73 -4.44
C VAL A 61 5.93 1.73 -4.84
N ALA A 62 6.24 2.66 -3.93
CA ALA A 62 7.42 3.50 -4.00
C ALA A 62 8.16 3.41 -2.66
N VAL A 63 9.45 3.18 -2.74
CA VAL A 63 10.35 3.02 -1.59
C VAL A 63 11.45 4.05 -1.69
N SER A 64 11.86 4.63 -0.58
CA SER A 64 13.03 5.49 -0.50
C SER A 64 13.75 5.34 0.84
N LYS A 65 15.08 5.49 0.81
CA LYS A 65 15.94 5.62 1.98
C LYS A 65 17.08 6.60 1.63
N GLY A 66 17.05 7.77 2.23
CA GLY A 66 17.97 8.85 1.88
C GLY A 66 17.87 9.21 0.39
N LYS A 67 18.98 9.03 -0.35
CA LYS A 67 19.06 9.29 -1.79
C LYS A 67 18.70 8.06 -2.65
N ASN A 68 18.57 6.89 -2.05
CA ASN A 68 18.22 5.65 -2.72
C ASN A 68 16.71 5.47 -2.75
N GLY A 69 16.19 4.95 -3.84
CA GLY A 69 14.77 4.68 -3.95
C GLY A 69 14.39 4.10 -5.29
N GLY A 70 13.16 3.64 -5.35
CA GLY A 70 12.58 3.08 -6.55
C GLY A 70 11.08 3.00 -6.45
N SER A 71 10.44 2.71 -7.57
CA SER A 71 9.01 2.48 -7.64
C SER A 71 8.69 1.43 -8.70
N GLY A 72 7.59 0.73 -8.50
CA GLY A 72 7.18 -0.31 -9.42
C GLY A 72 5.78 -0.82 -9.13
N ARG A 73 5.39 -1.83 -9.90
CA ARG A 73 4.21 -2.65 -9.60
C ARG A 73 4.61 -3.71 -8.60
N ILE A 74 3.70 -4.02 -7.70
CA ILE A 74 3.84 -5.05 -6.69
C ILE A 74 2.67 -6.02 -6.82
N ASP A 75 3.01 -7.31 -6.79
CA ASP A 75 2.07 -8.41 -6.63
C ASP A 75 2.46 -9.14 -5.35
N TRP A 76 1.53 -9.25 -4.41
CA TRP A 76 1.73 -9.91 -3.12
C TRP A 76 0.75 -11.07 -2.97
N VAL A 77 1.28 -12.22 -2.62
CA VAL A 77 0.51 -13.41 -2.24
C VAL A 77 0.95 -13.84 -0.86
N GLN A 78 0.00 -14.01 0.03
CA GLN A 78 0.19 -14.51 1.40
C GLN A 78 -0.59 -15.81 1.57
N GLN A 79 0.07 -16.84 2.11
CA GLN A 79 -0.52 -18.14 2.45
C GLN A 79 -0.09 -18.49 3.87
N GLY A 80 -0.97 -18.25 4.84
CA GLY A 80 -0.59 -18.36 6.25
C GLY A 80 0.54 -17.41 6.60
N SER A 81 1.70 -17.95 7.00
CA SER A 81 2.93 -17.20 7.28
C SER A 81 3.84 -17.02 6.05
N GLU A 82 3.66 -17.82 5.03
CA GLU A 82 4.46 -17.74 3.81
C GLU A 82 4.00 -16.61 2.91
N TYR A 83 4.95 -15.90 2.31
CA TYR A 83 4.67 -14.84 1.35
C TYR A 83 5.51 -14.95 0.09
N ARG A 84 4.91 -14.47 -0.99
CA ARG A 84 5.59 -14.24 -2.27
C ARG A 84 5.30 -12.82 -2.73
N ILE A 85 6.35 -12.02 -2.91
CA ILE A 85 6.27 -10.64 -3.35
C ILE A 85 7.03 -10.54 -4.66
N GLN A 86 6.34 -10.13 -5.73
CA GLN A 86 6.96 -9.82 -7.00
C GLN A 86 6.92 -8.30 -7.22
N LEU A 87 8.08 -7.72 -7.49
CA LEU A 87 8.19 -6.31 -7.85
C LEU A 87 8.71 -6.18 -9.27
N SER A 88 8.05 -5.38 -10.07
CA SER A 88 8.49 -5.01 -11.42
C SER A 88 8.61 -3.50 -11.56
N ALA A 89 9.80 -3.01 -11.92
CA ALA A 89 10.10 -1.61 -12.15
C ALA A 89 10.26 -1.36 -13.66
N PRO A 90 9.21 -0.91 -14.36
CA PRO A 90 9.22 -0.78 -15.83
C PRO A 90 10.29 0.18 -16.35
N VAL A 91 10.62 1.22 -15.59
CA VAL A 91 11.60 2.25 -15.99
C VAL A 91 13.02 1.67 -16.02
N THR A 92 13.40 0.88 -15.02
CA THR A 92 14.72 0.24 -14.92
C THR A 92 14.78 -1.13 -15.58
N ARG A 93 13.63 -1.65 -16.04
CA ARG A 93 13.46 -3.02 -16.56
C ARG A 93 13.94 -4.11 -15.59
N GLN A 94 13.90 -3.80 -14.31
CA GLN A 94 14.24 -4.76 -13.26
C GLN A 94 12.96 -5.37 -12.70
N SER A 95 12.98 -6.67 -12.50
CA SER A 95 11.97 -7.36 -11.72
C SER A 95 12.66 -8.35 -10.80
N TRP A 96 12.14 -8.48 -9.60
CA TRP A 96 12.64 -9.44 -8.63
C TRP A 96 11.47 -10.05 -7.84
N THR A 97 11.73 -11.22 -7.29
CA THR A 97 10.80 -11.94 -6.45
C THR A 97 11.44 -12.21 -5.10
N LEU A 98 10.76 -11.86 -4.03
CA LEU A 98 11.09 -12.21 -2.66
C LEU A 98 10.08 -13.23 -2.17
N GLN A 99 10.55 -14.33 -1.62
CA GLN A 99 9.76 -15.36 -0.94
C GLN A 99 10.30 -15.54 0.46
N GLY A 100 9.42 -15.81 1.43
CA GLY A 100 9.84 -16.03 2.80
C GLY A 100 8.69 -16.45 3.71
N ASP A 101 9.00 -16.66 4.97
CA ASP A 101 8.06 -16.98 6.03
C ASP A 101 8.17 -15.95 7.15
N SER A 102 7.07 -15.30 7.48
CA SER A 102 7.03 -14.21 8.48
C SER A 102 7.11 -14.72 9.94
N VAL A 103 6.96 -16.02 10.17
CA VAL A 103 6.99 -16.66 11.49
C VAL A 103 8.26 -17.48 11.68
N GLN A 104 8.60 -18.35 10.72
CA GLN A 104 9.78 -19.21 10.80
C GLN A 104 11.07 -18.47 10.44
N GLY A 105 10.94 -17.33 9.77
CA GLY A 105 12.08 -16.61 9.21
C GLY A 105 12.58 -17.25 7.91
N GLY A 106 13.67 -16.69 7.38
CA GLY A 106 14.21 -17.11 6.10
C GLY A 106 13.56 -16.41 4.92
N ALA A 107 14.39 -16.05 3.96
CA ALA A 107 13.92 -15.43 2.73
C ALA A 107 14.82 -15.77 1.56
N ARG A 108 14.27 -15.76 0.35
CA ARG A 108 14.97 -15.93 -0.92
C ARG A 108 14.58 -14.81 -1.87
N LEU A 109 15.59 -14.14 -2.42
CA LEU A 109 15.47 -13.05 -3.38
C LEU A 109 16.05 -13.49 -4.71
N GLU A 110 15.27 -13.36 -5.78
CA GLU A 110 15.63 -13.75 -7.15
C GLU A 110 15.34 -12.63 -8.14
N GLY A 111 16.00 -12.63 -9.29
CA GLY A 111 15.77 -11.69 -10.39
C GLY A 111 16.68 -10.46 -10.37
N LEU A 112 17.59 -10.33 -9.40
CA LEU A 112 18.66 -9.33 -9.44
C LEU A 112 19.88 -9.85 -10.23
N GLY A 113 20.64 -8.92 -10.82
CA GLY A 113 21.73 -9.24 -11.75
C GLY A 113 22.84 -10.13 -11.18
N ASP A 114 23.01 -10.14 -9.85
CA ASP A 114 24.04 -10.94 -9.14
C ASP A 114 23.57 -12.37 -8.81
N GLY A 115 22.40 -12.78 -9.29
CA GLY A 115 21.83 -14.10 -9.06
C GLY A 115 20.99 -14.21 -7.77
N PRO A 116 20.46 -15.43 -7.49
CA PRO A 116 19.65 -15.67 -6.31
C PRO A 116 20.43 -15.47 -5.02
N ARG A 117 19.78 -14.86 -4.02
CA ARG A 117 20.32 -14.69 -2.67
C ARG A 117 19.34 -15.27 -1.65
N ALA A 118 19.84 -15.78 -0.54
CA ALA A 118 19.03 -16.24 0.58
C ALA A 118 19.61 -15.73 1.90
N GLY A 119 18.75 -15.59 2.92
CA GLY A 119 19.13 -15.15 4.25
C GLY A 119 18.02 -15.43 5.25
N ASP A 120 18.34 -15.32 6.53
CA ASP A 120 17.39 -15.60 7.62
C ASP A 120 16.45 -14.40 7.90
N ASP A 121 16.82 -13.21 7.45
CA ASP A 121 16.06 -11.97 7.62
C ASP A 121 15.80 -11.32 6.25
N ALA A 122 14.52 -11.29 5.86
CA ALA A 122 14.07 -10.71 4.60
C ALA A 122 14.37 -9.21 4.47
N ARG A 123 14.28 -8.47 5.57
CA ARG A 123 14.57 -7.02 5.62
C ARG A 123 16.06 -6.77 5.36
N GLN A 124 16.94 -7.53 6.06
CA GLN A 124 18.39 -7.42 5.87
C GLN A 124 18.78 -7.84 4.44
N LEU A 125 18.19 -8.92 3.93
CA LEU A 125 18.41 -9.40 2.57
C LEU A 125 18.06 -8.34 1.51
N LEU A 126 16.93 -7.65 1.66
CA LEU A 126 16.53 -6.55 0.77
C LEU A 126 17.43 -5.33 0.92
N LEU A 127 17.81 -4.98 2.15
CA LEU A 127 18.69 -3.85 2.42
C LEU A 127 20.05 -4.05 1.74
N ASP A 128 20.64 -5.23 1.88
CA ASP A 128 21.94 -5.57 1.28
C ASP A 128 21.89 -5.65 -0.25
N ALA A 129 20.76 -6.10 -0.80
CA ALA A 129 20.61 -6.30 -2.23
C ALA A 129 20.21 -5.04 -2.98
N THR A 130 19.41 -4.16 -2.36
CA THR A 130 18.76 -3.01 -3.04
C THR A 130 19.03 -1.67 -2.37
N GLY A 131 19.54 -1.66 -1.15
CA GLY A 131 19.64 -0.48 -0.29
C GLY A 131 18.30 -0.05 0.32
N TRP A 132 17.24 -0.85 0.19
CA TRP A 132 15.90 -0.52 0.67
C TRP A 132 15.64 -1.15 2.04
N ASP A 133 15.33 -0.30 3.00
CA ASP A 133 14.93 -0.73 4.34
C ASP A 133 13.41 -0.93 4.37
N ILE A 134 12.97 -2.17 4.11
CA ILE A 134 11.55 -2.53 4.02
C ILE A 134 11.23 -3.54 5.12
N PRO A 135 10.29 -3.25 6.02
CA PRO A 135 9.86 -4.16 7.10
C PRO A 135 8.88 -5.22 6.56
N VAL A 136 9.37 -6.17 5.77
CA VAL A 136 8.53 -7.10 5.00
C VAL A 136 7.62 -7.93 5.90
N ASN A 137 8.15 -8.44 7.01
CA ASN A 137 7.38 -9.29 7.92
C ASN A 137 6.23 -8.51 8.58
N GLU A 138 6.50 -7.26 8.96
CA GLU A 138 5.52 -6.36 9.57
C GLU A 138 4.47 -5.90 8.55
N LEU A 139 4.86 -5.75 7.28
CA LEU A 139 3.96 -5.33 6.22
C LEU A 139 2.81 -6.32 6.00
N SER A 140 2.97 -7.60 6.29
CA SER A 140 1.91 -8.60 6.16
C SER A 140 0.65 -8.24 6.98
N ASP A 141 0.82 -7.71 8.19
CA ASP A 141 -0.27 -7.20 9.02
C ASP A 141 -0.65 -5.76 8.65
N TRP A 142 0.35 -4.87 8.49
CA TRP A 142 0.08 -3.46 8.26
C TRP A 142 -0.63 -3.17 6.94
N THR A 143 -0.39 -3.95 5.89
CA THR A 143 -1.11 -3.78 4.62
C THR A 143 -2.62 -3.98 4.77
N ARG A 144 -3.05 -4.82 5.73
CA ARG A 144 -4.46 -5.06 6.05
C ARG A 144 -5.02 -4.14 7.15
N GLY A 145 -4.22 -3.21 7.66
CA GLY A 145 -4.62 -2.33 8.77
C GLY A 145 -4.73 -3.07 10.09
N LEU A 146 -3.87 -4.04 10.32
CA LEU A 146 -3.81 -4.82 11.56
C LEU A 146 -2.60 -4.40 12.39
N VAL A 147 -2.76 -4.42 13.71
CA VAL A 147 -1.67 -4.26 14.67
C VAL A 147 -0.88 -5.56 14.72
N LEU A 148 0.43 -5.50 14.52
CA LEU A 148 1.33 -6.65 14.64
C LEU A 148 1.32 -7.15 16.10
N ARG A 149 1.14 -8.45 16.29
CA ARG A 149 1.13 -9.06 17.62
C ARG A 149 2.56 -9.23 18.15
N GLY A 150 2.73 -8.97 19.45
CA GLY A 150 4.01 -9.23 20.12
C GLY A 150 5.13 -8.22 19.87
N SER A 151 4.87 -7.12 19.18
CA SER A 151 5.89 -6.12 18.79
C SER A 151 6.15 -5.03 19.85
N GLY A 152 5.77 -5.23 21.10
CA GLY A 152 5.94 -4.24 22.16
C GLY A 152 4.92 -3.10 22.10
N GLU A 153 5.33 -1.88 22.51
CA GLU A 153 4.45 -0.72 22.56
C GLU A 153 3.93 -0.36 21.16
N SER A 154 2.64 -0.10 21.10
CA SER A 154 1.98 0.42 19.90
C SER A 154 0.97 1.49 20.28
N SER A 155 0.86 2.53 19.47
CA SER A 155 -0.22 3.51 19.57
C SER A 155 -1.03 3.53 18.28
N VAL A 156 -2.36 3.64 18.39
CA VAL A 156 -3.26 3.68 17.25
C VAL A 156 -4.21 4.85 17.41
N GLU A 157 -4.11 5.82 16.50
CA GLU A 157 -5.11 6.86 16.30
C GLU A 157 -6.12 6.37 15.27
N ARG A 158 -7.40 6.63 15.50
CA ARG A 158 -8.50 6.06 14.71
C ARG A 158 -9.24 7.12 13.92
N ASP A 159 -9.90 6.69 12.84
CA ASP A 159 -10.88 7.48 12.12
C ASP A 159 -12.29 7.33 12.74
N ALA A 160 -13.28 8.01 12.18
CA ALA A 160 -14.65 7.99 12.67
C ALA A 160 -15.33 6.60 12.58
N GLU A 161 -14.84 5.75 11.67
CA GLU A 161 -15.28 4.35 11.51
C GLU A 161 -14.53 3.39 12.44
N GLY A 162 -13.66 3.91 13.32
CA GLY A 162 -12.87 3.13 14.27
C GLY A 162 -11.63 2.46 13.68
N ARG A 163 -11.38 2.61 12.38
CA ARG A 163 -10.24 2.02 11.69
C ARG A 163 -8.93 2.75 12.03
N PRO A 164 -7.77 2.09 11.94
CA PRO A 164 -6.49 2.77 12.08
C PRO A 164 -6.36 3.92 11.07
N ARG A 165 -6.10 5.12 11.55
CA ARG A 165 -5.74 6.28 10.73
C ARG A 165 -4.24 6.52 10.77
N ARG A 166 -3.67 6.33 11.96
CA ARG A 166 -2.25 6.44 12.22
C ARG A 166 -1.85 5.42 13.28
N MET A 167 -0.76 4.72 13.05
CA MET A 167 -0.25 3.70 13.97
C MET A 167 1.26 3.88 14.12
N GLN A 168 1.75 3.82 15.35
CA GLN A 168 3.17 3.71 15.65
C GLN A 168 3.46 2.31 16.17
N GLN A 169 4.36 1.58 15.50
CA GLN A 169 4.71 0.22 15.87
C GLN A 169 6.10 -0.14 15.33
N ALA A 170 6.90 -0.88 16.09
CA ALA A 170 8.25 -1.31 15.73
C ALA A 170 9.16 -0.16 15.22
N GLY A 171 8.97 1.06 15.77
CA GLY A 171 9.68 2.27 15.36
C GLY A 171 9.20 2.89 14.04
N TRP A 172 8.15 2.35 13.41
CA TRP A 172 7.54 2.89 12.21
C TRP A 172 6.29 3.72 12.51
N LEU A 173 6.09 4.80 11.77
CA LEU A 173 4.82 5.50 11.66
C LEU A 173 4.11 5.02 10.39
N ILE A 174 2.97 4.37 10.57
CA ILE A 174 2.12 3.87 9.49
C ILE A 174 0.89 4.78 9.40
N GLN A 175 0.56 5.26 8.21
CA GLN A 175 -0.59 6.12 7.95
C GLN A 175 -1.49 5.49 6.90
N TYR A 176 -2.79 5.36 7.23
CA TYR A 176 -3.82 4.87 6.33
C TYR A 176 -4.55 6.08 5.75
N LEU A 177 -4.31 6.33 4.47
CA LEU A 177 -4.75 7.55 3.80
C LEU A 177 -6.02 7.36 2.98
N ASP A 178 -6.36 6.10 2.68
CA ASP A 178 -7.56 5.73 1.93
C ASP A 178 -7.90 4.26 2.17
N TRP A 179 -9.19 3.92 2.08
CA TRP A 179 -9.74 2.60 2.33
C TRP A 179 -10.71 2.17 1.23
N TYR A 180 -10.71 0.90 0.89
CA TYR A 180 -11.84 0.29 0.23
C TYR A 180 -12.95 0.07 1.27
N PRO A 181 -14.21 0.39 0.93
CA PRO A 181 -15.32 0.16 1.84
C PRO A 181 -15.54 -1.33 2.09
N ALA A 182 -16.13 -1.67 3.23
CA ALA A 182 -16.65 -3.01 3.45
C ALA A 182 -17.74 -3.33 2.42
N LEU A 183 -17.73 -4.55 1.90
CA LEU A 183 -18.77 -5.11 1.05
C LEU A 183 -19.36 -6.34 1.76
N GLU A 184 -20.48 -6.86 1.24
CA GLU A 184 -21.06 -8.08 1.79
C GLU A 184 -20.03 -9.24 1.71
N GLY A 185 -19.71 -9.83 2.87
CA GLY A 185 -18.71 -10.89 2.99
C GLY A 185 -17.24 -10.45 2.92
N SER A 186 -16.96 -9.15 2.76
CA SER A 186 -15.59 -8.64 2.67
C SER A 186 -15.38 -7.43 3.60
N PRO A 187 -14.44 -7.49 4.54
CA PRO A 187 -14.14 -6.38 5.43
C PRO A 187 -13.50 -5.20 4.68
N ALA A 188 -13.58 -4.00 5.27
CA ALA A 188 -12.85 -2.85 4.77
C ALA A 188 -11.34 -3.12 4.76
N LEU A 189 -10.66 -2.77 3.67
CA LEU A 189 -9.22 -2.97 3.48
C LEU A 189 -8.54 -1.66 3.09
N PRO A 190 -7.30 -1.42 3.53
CA PRO A 190 -6.56 -0.24 3.14
C PRO A 190 -6.34 -0.17 1.64
N ARG A 191 -6.43 1.03 1.09
CA ARG A 191 -6.14 1.31 -0.33
C ARG A 191 -4.83 2.07 -0.48
N ARG A 192 -4.58 3.07 0.38
CA ARG A 192 -3.37 3.88 0.32
C ARG A 192 -2.72 3.95 1.70
N ILE A 193 -1.48 3.48 1.76
CA ILE A 193 -0.70 3.35 2.98
C ILE A 193 0.63 4.06 2.79
N GLU A 194 1.07 4.78 3.81
CA GLU A 194 2.45 5.27 3.92
C GLU A 194 3.05 4.77 5.24
N ALA A 195 4.23 4.18 5.16
CA ALA A 195 5.03 3.81 6.34
C ALA A 195 6.35 4.55 6.29
N SER A 196 6.80 5.07 7.43
CA SER A 196 8.06 5.82 7.52
C SER A 196 8.78 5.57 8.83
N ARG A 197 10.12 5.53 8.77
CA ARG A 197 11.03 5.47 9.91
C ARG A 197 12.32 6.18 9.54
N GLU A 198 12.67 7.24 10.28
CA GLU A 198 13.81 8.08 9.95
C GLU A 198 13.75 8.58 8.50
N ASP A 199 14.76 8.25 7.68
CA ASP A 199 14.83 8.60 6.26
C ASP A 199 14.25 7.52 5.32
N ALA A 200 13.80 6.38 5.88
CA ALA A 200 13.14 5.31 5.14
C ALA A 200 11.64 5.58 4.98
N LYS A 201 11.12 5.41 3.77
CA LYS A 201 9.69 5.58 3.47
C LYS A 201 9.22 4.56 2.45
N VAL A 202 8.05 3.98 2.74
CA VAL A 202 7.31 3.08 1.84
C VAL A 202 5.94 3.70 1.59
N ARG A 203 5.55 3.80 0.33
CA ARG A 203 4.20 4.21 -0.09
C ARG A 203 3.61 3.09 -0.91
N LEU A 204 2.47 2.59 -0.47
CA LEU A 204 1.73 1.55 -1.16
C LEU A 204 0.37 2.09 -1.58
N LEU A 205 0.03 1.88 -2.84
CA LEU A 205 -1.32 2.03 -3.36
C LEU A 205 -1.77 0.66 -3.86
N VAL A 206 -2.73 0.06 -3.18
CA VAL A 206 -3.36 -1.18 -3.60
C VAL A 206 -4.37 -0.84 -4.69
N ASP A 207 -4.24 -1.44 -5.84
CA ASP A 207 -5.17 -1.28 -6.97
C ASP A 207 -6.30 -2.33 -6.88
N GLN A 208 -5.98 -3.53 -6.37
CA GLN A 208 -6.93 -4.63 -6.23
C GLN A 208 -6.52 -5.56 -5.08
N TRP A 209 -7.50 -5.99 -4.28
CA TRP A 209 -7.40 -7.08 -3.31
C TRP A 209 -7.98 -8.37 -3.90
N GLY A 210 -7.37 -9.51 -3.58
CA GLY A 210 -7.85 -10.85 -3.88
C GLY A 210 -7.91 -11.70 -2.61
N THR A 211 -8.80 -12.67 -2.61
CA THR A 211 -8.96 -13.67 -1.53
C THR A 211 -8.30 -14.98 -1.88
N ASP A 212 -8.01 -15.20 -3.17
CA ASP A 212 -7.43 -16.44 -3.65
C ASP A 212 -5.97 -16.22 -4.01
N ALA A 213 -5.08 -17.05 -3.43
CA ALA A 213 -3.78 -17.26 -3.99
C ALA A 213 -3.94 -17.99 -5.33
N PRO A 214 -3.27 -17.57 -6.40
CA PRO A 214 -3.35 -18.27 -7.69
C PRO A 214 -2.80 -19.68 -7.62
#